data_840ee5ba4336a97f7a65e3dd98bb52cd
#
_entry.id   840ee5ba4336a97f7a65e3dd98bb52cd
#
_cell.length_a   1.000
_cell.length_b   1.000
_cell.length_c   1.000
_cell.angle_alpha   90.00
_cell.angle_beta   90.00
_cell.angle_gamma   90.00
#
_symmetry.space_group_name_H-M   'P 1'
#
loop_
_entity.id
_entity.type
_entity.pdbx_description
1 polymer ?
#
loop_
_entity_poly.entity_id
_entity_poly.type
_entity_poly.pdbx_seq_one_letter_code
_entity_poly.pdbx_strand_id
1 'polypeptide(L)'
;MGAGNDLSLKIKRVRTDFRWSMLMKPAPKIRGVRDIIDIPYDEDGEKWHFLDIHRPEVINKALPAFVYIHGGGWSTVDKTFFHHYCRCIAQKGFVVFNIDYRLAPEHRYPAQIEDIISAVNWVVENGEKYGADTSKLIVGGDSAGAHLSATLGCLCTNEAYAQESGYAPRLKNIKISALVLLCGAYDINCLLYTSPSPRDISGS
;
A
#
# COMPACT_ATOMS: atom_id res chain seq x y z
N MET A 1 -27.80 9.09 12.04
CA MET A 1 -26.56 9.29 12.86
C MET A 1 -25.28 9.18 12.02
N GLY A 2 -25.22 9.63 10.77
CA GLY A 2 -24.08 9.37 9.85
C GLY A 2 -23.20 10.58 9.53
N ALA A 3 -23.74 11.79 9.41
CA ALA A 3 -22.99 12.93 8.87
C ALA A 3 -21.97 13.56 9.83
N GLY A 4 -22.23 13.53 11.14
CA GLY A 4 -21.33 14.15 12.12
C GLY A 4 -20.00 13.38 12.31
N ASN A 5 -20.04 12.06 12.21
CA ASN A 5 -18.83 11.21 12.32
C ASN A 5 -17.93 11.35 11.11
N ASP A 6 -18.50 11.55 9.92
CA ASP A 6 -17.74 11.69 8.67
C ASP A 6 -16.91 12.99 8.65
N LEU A 7 -17.48 14.11 9.05
CA LEU A 7 -16.77 15.38 9.13
C LEU A 7 -15.62 15.34 10.16
N SER A 8 -15.86 14.71 11.32
CA SER A 8 -14.83 14.53 12.35
C SER A 8 -13.65 13.71 11.86
N LEU A 9 -13.91 12.64 11.11
CA LEU A 9 -12.87 11.79 10.51
C LEU A 9 -12.10 12.54 9.42
N LYS A 10 -12.78 13.32 8.57
CA LYS A 10 -12.13 14.16 7.55
C LYS A 10 -11.22 15.22 8.19
N ILE A 11 -11.67 15.88 9.25
CA ILE A 11 -10.86 16.86 9.99
C ILE A 11 -9.64 16.18 10.63
N LYS A 12 -9.81 15.00 11.23
CA LYS A 12 -8.69 14.23 11.78
C LYS A 12 -7.68 13.86 10.70
N ARG A 13 -8.14 13.41 9.53
CA ARG A 13 -7.29 13.09 8.39
C ARG A 13 -6.45 14.29 7.97
N VAL A 14 -7.07 15.44 7.67
CA VAL A 14 -6.34 16.67 7.30
C VAL A 14 -5.30 17.07 8.34
N ARG A 15 -5.64 16.98 9.63
CA ARG A 15 -4.71 17.27 10.73
C ARG A 15 -3.57 16.27 10.79
N THR A 16 -3.83 14.99 10.53
CA THR A 16 -2.82 13.94 10.54
C THR A 16 -1.87 14.12 9.36
N ASP A 17 -2.37 14.31 8.16
CA ASP A 17 -1.57 14.53 6.96
C ASP A 17 -0.68 15.77 7.10
N PHE A 18 -1.23 16.89 7.61
CA PHE A 18 -0.47 18.09 7.89
C PHE A 18 0.62 17.86 8.95
N ARG A 19 0.31 17.16 10.04
CA ARG A 19 1.28 16.83 11.09
C ARG A 19 2.42 15.96 10.57
N TRP A 20 2.11 14.95 9.76
CA TRP A 20 3.12 14.10 9.15
C TRP A 20 3.99 14.89 8.18
N SER A 21 3.41 15.76 7.35
CA SER A 21 4.18 16.58 6.41
C SER A 21 5.15 17.53 7.13
N MET A 22 4.79 18.05 8.31
CA MET A 22 5.68 18.89 9.13
C MET A 22 6.83 18.11 9.79
N LEU A 23 6.64 16.83 10.08
CA LEU A 23 7.66 15.98 10.71
C LEU A 23 8.67 15.42 9.70
N MET A 24 8.34 15.43 8.41
CA MET A 24 9.23 14.95 7.35
C MET A 24 10.31 15.96 7.05
N LYS A 25 11.52 15.70 7.50
CA LYS A 25 12.69 16.46 7.06
C LYS A 25 12.92 16.22 5.56
N PRO A 26 13.41 17.24 4.81
CA PRO A 26 13.84 17.03 3.43
C PRO A 26 14.81 15.85 3.36
N ALA A 27 14.39 14.81 2.69
CA ALA A 27 15.21 13.62 2.57
C ALA A 27 16.33 13.85 1.54
N PRO A 28 17.53 13.27 1.72
CA PRO A 28 18.62 13.39 0.76
C PRO A 28 18.16 12.96 -0.63
N LYS A 29 18.62 13.66 -1.68
CA LYS A 29 18.31 13.29 -3.05
C LYS A 29 18.96 11.94 -3.38
N ILE A 30 18.16 10.93 -3.72
CA ILE A 30 18.64 9.63 -4.17
C ILE A 30 18.98 9.75 -5.64
N ARG A 31 20.23 9.42 -6.00
CA ARG A 31 20.73 9.43 -7.37
C ARG A 31 20.64 8.04 -8.00
N GLY A 32 20.60 7.97 -9.33
CA GLY A 32 20.59 6.71 -10.08
C GLY A 32 19.25 6.00 -10.07
N VAL A 33 18.18 6.70 -9.69
CA VAL A 33 16.81 6.19 -9.70
C VAL A 33 15.95 7.06 -10.61
N ARG A 34 15.23 6.41 -11.52
CA ARG A 34 14.21 6.99 -12.39
C ARG A 34 12.84 6.77 -11.79
N ASP A 35 12.03 7.82 -11.79
CA ASP A 35 10.62 7.76 -11.40
C ASP A 35 9.73 7.85 -12.63
N ILE A 36 8.63 7.11 -12.62
CA ILE A 36 7.52 7.21 -13.56
C ILE A 36 6.27 7.33 -12.69
N ILE A 37 5.62 8.48 -12.77
CA ILE A 37 4.63 8.92 -11.79
C ILE A 37 3.23 8.85 -12.39
N ASP A 38 2.23 8.60 -11.53
CA ASP A 38 0.80 8.66 -11.85
C ASP A 38 0.39 7.74 -13.01
N ILE A 39 0.79 6.48 -12.93
CA ILE A 39 0.37 5.44 -13.86
C ILE A 39 -0.96 4.87 -13.37
N PRO A 40 -2.05 4.94 -14.16
CA PRO A 40 -3.30 4.30 -13.77
C PRO A 40 -3.16 2.77 -13.83
N TYR A 41 -3.61 2.09 -12.78
CA TYR A 41 -3.73 0.64 -12.78
C TYR A 41 -5.17 0.16 -13.02
N ASP A 42 -6.11 1.09 -13.07
CA ASP A 42 -7.49 0.88 -13.49
C ASP A 42 -7.93 2.07 -14.36
N GLU A 43 -8.86 1.85 -15.30
CA GLU A 43 -9.32 2.87 -16.27
C GLU A 43 -10.66 3.53 -15.86
N ASP A 44 -11.09 3.35 -14.62
CA ASP A 44 -12.38 3.84 -14.11
C ASP A 44 -12.38 5.34 -13.76
N GLY A 45 -11.22 6.00 -13.80
CA GLY A 45 -11.05 7.42 -13.48
C GLY A 45 -11.03 7.73 -11.96
N GLU A 46 -10.98 6.71 -11.10
CA GLU A 46 -10.88 6.92 -9.66
C GLU A 46 -9.49 7.47 -9.30
N LYS A 47 -9.46 8.58 -8.58
CA LYS A 47 -8.21 9.29 -8.21
C LYS A 47 -7.23 8.48 -7.36
N TRP A 48 -7.69 7.37 -6.78
CA TRP A 48 -6.87 6.47 -5.97
C TRP A 48 -6.30 5.29 -6.76
N HIS A 49 -6.70 5.12 -8.03
CA HIS A 49 -6.28 4.00 -8.86
C HIS A 49 -5.01 4.32 -9.67
N PHE A 50 -4.01 4.90 -8.98
CA PHE A 50 -2.71 5.24 -9.56
C PHE A 50 -1.57 4.61 -8.78
N LEU A 51 -0.48 4.36 -9.47
CA LEU A 51 0.79 3.93 -8.89
C LEU A 51 1.96 4.75 -9.46
N ASP A 52 3.06 4.77 -8.71
CA ASP A 52 4.33 5.29 -9.16
C ASP A 52 5.35 4.16 -9.27
N ILE A 53 6.24 4.24 -10.27
CA ILE A 53 7.31 3.29 -10.44
C ILE A 53 8.64 3.98 -10.13
N HIS A 54 9.38 3.40 -9.19
CA HIS A 54 10.77 3.79 -8.88
C HIS A 54 11.69 2.65 -9.27
N ARG A 55 12.67 2.92 -10.14
CA ARG A 55 13.60 1.90 -10.63
C ARG A 55 14.99 2.45 -10.86
N PRO A 56 16.05 1.63 -10.89
CA PRO A 56 17.36 2.10 -11.33
C PRO A 56 17.27 2.74 -12.72
N GLU A 57 18.04 3.81 -12.96
CA GLU A 57 18.12 4.47 -14.27
C GLU A 57 18.61 3.50 -15.37
N VAL A 58 19.57 2.65 -15.00
CA VAL A 58 20.14 1.64 -15.91
C VAL A 58 19.73 0.25 -15.42
N ILE A 59 19.07 -0.50 -16.27
CA ILE A 59 18.68 -1.89 -16.03
C ILE A 59 19.29 -2.75 -17.14
N ASN A 60 20.27 -3.60 -16.79
CA ASN A 60 20.91 -4.51 -17.73
C ASN A 60 20.27 -5.92 -17.75
N LYS A 61 19.47 -6.24 -16.75
CA LYS A 61 18.70 -7.49 -16.62
C LYS A 61 17.44 -7.21 -15.81
N ALA A 62 16.40 -8.00 -16.01
CA ALA A 62 15.18 -7.87 -15.22
C ALA A 62 15.46 -7.95 -13.70
N LEU A 63 14.86 -7.06 -12.93
CA LEU A 63 15.05 -6.90 -11.49
C LEU A 63 13.80 -7.40 -10.76
N PRO A 64 13.91 -7.91 -9.52
CA PRO A 64 12.74 -8.30 -8.74
C PRO A 64 11.72 -7.16 -8.64
N ALA A 65 10.45 -7.50 -8.78
CA ALA A 65 9.33 -6.58 -8.57
C ALA A 65 9.04 -6.42 -7.07
N PHE A 66 8.90 -5.19 -6.60
CA PHE A 66 8.48 -4.90 -5.24
C PHE A 66 7.24 -4.01 -5.27
N VAL A 67 6.09 -4.52 -4.84
CA VAL A 67 4.88 -3.71 -4.64
C VAL A 67 4.90 -3.18 -3.22
N TYR A 68 4.90 -1.86 -3.09
CA TYR A 68 4.83 -1.18 -1.80
C TYR A 68 3.41 -0.64 -1.55
N ILE A 69 2.82 -1.04 -0.45
CA ILE A 69 1.49 -0.65 0.01
C ILE A 69 1.66 0.23 1.24
N HIS A 70 1.26 1.49 1.14
CA HIS A 70 1.47 2.46 2.20
C HIS A 70 0.58 2.23 3.44
N GLY A 71 1.07 2.65 4.61
CA GLY A 71 0.32 2.71 5.85
C GLY A 71 -0.65 3.89 5.90
N GLY A 72 -0.99 4.33 7.11
CA GLY A 72 -1.88 5.50 7.32
C GLY A 72 -3.25 5.13 7.87
N GLY A 73 -3.39 3.96 8.51
CA GLY A 73 -4.65 3.54 9.15
C GLY A 73 -5.83 3.43 8.20
N TRP A 74 -5.58 3.06 6.95
CA TRP A 74 -6.57 2.92 5.86
C TRP A 74 -7.33 4.21 5.54
N SER A 75 -6.93 5.36 6.09
CA SER A 75 -7.70 6.60 6.05
C SER A 75 -6.88 7.87 5.80
N THR A 76 -5.55 7.78 5.79
CA THR A 76 -4.66 8.94 5.64
C THR A 76 -3.48 8.62 4.76
N VAL A 77 -2.79 9.64 4.31
CA VAL A 77 -1.62 9.67 3.42
C VAL A 77 -1.89 9.06 2.04
N ASP A 78 -0.92 9.12 1.17
CA ASP A 78 -0.93 8.57 -0.18
C ASP A 78 0.49 8.12 -0.57
N LYS A 79 0.64 7.57 -1.78
CA LYS A 79 1.90 7.08 -2.31
C LYS A 79 3.04 8.10 -2.28
N THR A 80 2.74 9.40 -2.41
CA THR A 80 3.78 10.45 -2.49
C THR A 80 4.58 10.56 -1.20
N PHE A 81 3.96 10.21 -0.07
CA PHE A 81 4.58 10.21 1.24
C PHE A 81 5.77 9.23 1.34
N PHE A 82 5.71 8.15 0.58
CA PHE A 82 6.70 7.06 0.61
C PHE A 82 7.69 7.07 -0.57
N HIS A 83 7.66 8.09 -1.43
CA HIS A 83 8.58 8.20 -2.58
C HIS A 83 10.05 8.01 -2.19
N HIS A 84 10.50 8.67 -1.11
CA HIS A 84 11.89 8.54 -0.68
C HIS A 84 12.24 7.12 -0.29
N TYR A 85 11.38 6.46 0.48
CA TYR A 85 11.56 5.08 0.91
C TYR A 85 11.59 4.12 -0.29
N CYS A 86 10.63 4.27 -1.21
CA CYS A 86 10.58 3.47 -2.44
C CYS A 86 11.81 3.66 -3.33
N ARG A 87 12.32 4.89 -3.43
CA ARG A 87 13.59 5.18 -4.13
C ARG A 87 14.79 4.51 -3.46
N CYS A 88 14.85 4.46 -2.14
CA CYS A 88 15.90 3.73 -1.42
C CYS A 88 15.89 2.25 -1.76
N ILE A 89 14.71 1.64 -1.85
CA ILE A 89 14.56 0.23 -2.25
C ILE A 89 14.98 0.06 -3.72
N ALA A 90 14.52 0.94 -4.61
CA ALA A 90 14.87 0.90 -6.03
C ALA A 90 16.39 0.99 -6.25
N GLN A 91 17.10 1.84 -5.48
CA GLN A 91 18.55 1.96 -5.53
C GLN A 91 19.26 0.64 -5.16
N LYS A 92 18.60 -0.25 -4.43
CA LYS A 92 19.13 -1.58 -4.07
C LYS A 92 18.90 -2.64 -5.15
N GLY A 93 18.35 -2.27 -6.30
CA GLY A 93 18.19 -3.18 -7.44
C GLY A 93 16.81 -3.82 -7.52
N PHE A 94 15.77 -3.09 -7.17
CA PHE A 94 14.38 -3.48 -7.34
C PHE A 94 13.66 -2.54 -8.32
N VAL A 95 12.63 -3.04 -8.99
CA VAL A 95 11.60 -2.18 -9.59
C VAL A 95 10.47 -2.09 -8.58
N VAL A 96 10.25 -0.90 -8.04
CA VAL A 96 9.27 -0.66 -6.97
C VAL A 96 8.03 -0.03 -7.56
N PHE A 97 6.89 -0.65 -7.29
CA PHE A 97 5.56 -0.17 -7.63
C PHE A 97 4.91 0.33 -6.33
N ASN A 98 4.85 1.63 -6.18
CA ASN A 98 4.32 2.33 -5.01
C ASN A 98 2.86 2.69 -5.30
N ILE A 99 1.91 2.00 -4.69
CA ILE A 99 0.50 2.05 -5.08
C ILE A 99 -0.31 2.93 -4.12
N ASP A 100 -1.29 3.65 -4.68
CA ASP A 100 -2.40 4.21 -3.94
C ASP A 100 -3.57 3.22 -3.88
N TYR A 101 -4.47 3.44 -2.94
CA TYR A 101 -5.73 2.72 -2.80
C TYR A 101 -6.78 3.60 -2.13
N ARG A 102 -8.05 3.33 -2.34
CA ARG A 102 -9.18 4.09 -1.78
C ARG A 102 -9.14 4.10 -0.25
N LEU A 103 -9.42 5.25 0.34
CA LEU A 103 -9.30 5.50 1.78
C LEU A 103 -10.65 5.70 2.46
N ALA A 104 -10.75 5.23 3.71
CA ALA A 104 -11.86 5.57 4.60
C ALA A 104 -11.78 7.08 5.01
N PRO A 105 -12.90 7.70 5.36
CA PRO A 105 -14.26 7.16 5.48
C PRO A 105 -15.05 7.12 4.17
N GLU A 106 -14.54 7.74 3.10
CA GLU A 106 -15.22 7.82 1.80
C GLU A 106 -15.42 6.42 1.20
N HIS A 107 -14.40 5.58 1.31
CA HIS A 107 -14.43 4.20 0.84
C HIS A 107 -14.11 3.26 2.01
N ARG A 108 -15.11 2.50 2.43
CA ARG A 108 -14.95 1.54 3.52
C ARG A 108 -14.41 0.22 3.01
N TYR A 109 -13.84 -0.58 3.91
CA TYR A 109 -13.53 -1.97 3.61
C TYR A 109 -14.77 -2.66 2.99
N PRO A 110 -14.61 -3.43 1.91
CA PRO A 110 -13.36 -4.01 1.42
C PRO A 110 -12.65 -3.23 0.26
N ALA A 111 -13.00 -1.98 -0.02
CA ALA A 111 -12.46 -1.21 -1.14
C ALA A 111 -10.93 -1.27 -1.21
N GLN A 112 -10.23 -1.19 -0.08
CA GLN A 112 -8.78 -1.20 -0.01
C GLN A 112 -8.16 -2.49 -0.56
N ILE A 113 -8.68 -3.65 -0.17
CA ILE A 113 -8.14 -4.93 -0.64
C ILE A 113 -8.50 -5.19 -2.11
N GLU A 114 -9.65 -4.69 -2.57
CA GLU A 114 -10.04 -4.76 -3.97
C GLU A 114 -9.07 -3.99 -4.87
N ASP A 115 -8.70 -2.78 -4.47
CA ASP A 115 -7.76 -1.93 -5.20
C ASP A 115 -6.37 -2.56 -5.24
N ILE A 116 -5.91 -3.12 -4.11
CA ILE A 116 -4.62 -3.80 -4.05
C ILE A 116 -4.58 -5.02 -4.97
N ILE A 117 -5.64 -5.81 -5.03
CA ILE A 117 -5.73 -6.94 -5.97
C ILE A 117 -5.65 -6.42 -7.42
N SER A 118 -6.36 -5.34 -7.76
CA SER A 118 -6.31 -4.73 -9.09
C SER A 118 -4.91 -4.21 -9.43
N ALA A 119 -4.28 -3.47 -8.52
CA ALA A 119 -2.94 -2.94 -8.70
C ALA A 119 -1.88 -4.04 -8.87
N VAL A 120 -1.94 -5.10 -8.06
CA VAL A 120 -0.98 -6.22 -8.15
C VAL A 120 -1.20 -7.03 -9.43
N ASN A 121 -2.45 -7.25 -9.87
CA ASN A 121 -2.71 -7.84 -11.18
C ASN A 121 -2.09 -6.99 -12.31
N TRP A 122 -2.28 -5.67 -12.26
CA TRP A 122 -1.68 -4.75 -13.22
C TRP A 122 -0.15 -4.86 -13.23
N VAL A 123 0.48 -4.97 -12.07
CA VAL A 123 1.93 -5.15 -11.95
C VAL A 123 2.38 -6.47 -12.58
N VAL A 124 1.67 -7.56 -12.34
CA VAL A 124 1.97 -8.87 -12.93
C VAL A 124 1.88 -8.81 -14.46
N GLU A 125 0.86 -8.12 -15.00
CA GLU A 125 0.60 -8.01 -16.44
C GLU A 125 1.55 -7.02 -17.15
N ASN A 126 2.00 -5.97 -16.46
CA ASN A 126 2.70 -4.85 -17.10
C ASN A 126 4.14 -4.62 -16.59
N GLY A 127 4.53 -5.20 -15.47
CA GLY A 127 5.80 -4.90 -14.79
C GLY A 127 7.04 -5.13 -15.65
N GLU A 128 7.03 -6.12 -16.54
CA GLU A 128 8.13 -6.42 -17.45
C GLU A 128 8.49 -5.25 -18.38
N LYS A 129 7.49 -4.44 -18.79
CA LYS A 129 7.70 -3.24 -19.62
C LYS A 129 8.58 -2.19 -18.93
N TYR A 130 8.66 -2.27 -17.60
CA TYR A 130 9.44 -1.38 -16.76
C TYR A 130 10.75 -2.02 -16.24
N GLY A 131 11.04 -3.24 -16.69
CA GLY A 131 12.27 -3.98 -16.33
C GLY A 131 12.12 -4.82 -15.07
N ALA A 132 10.89 -5.10 -14.61
CA ALA A 132 10.64 -5.97 -13.49
C ALA A 132 10.59 -7.45 -13.90
N ASP A 133 11.13 -8.32 -13.06
CA ASP A 133 10.91 -9.76 -13.10
C ASP A 133 9.74 -10.07 -12.17
N THR A 134 8.54 -10.17 -12.73
CA THR A 134 7.30 -10.42 -11.97
C THR A 134 7.20 -11.85 -11.44
N SER A 135 8.06 -12.77 -11.90
CA SER A 135 8.21 -14.10 -11.29
C SER A 135 8.84 -14.03 -9.89
N LYS A 136 9.50 -12.90 -9.57
CA LYS A 136 10.09 -12.58 -8.26
C LYS A 136 9.35 -11.42 -7.60
N LEU A 137 8.05 -11.56 -7.50
CA LEU A 137 7.17 -10.55 -6.91
C LEU A 137 7.28 -10.55 -5.40
N ILE A 138 7.65 -9.42 -4.85
CA ILE A 138 7.63 -9.13 -3.42
C ILE A 138 6.50 -8.14 -3.15
N VAL A 139 5.70 -8.39 -2.14
CA VAL A 139 4.65 -7.48 -1.69
C VAL A 139 4.94 -7.07 -0.26
N GLY A 140 4.84 -5.80 0.03
CA GLY A 140 5.10 -5.33 1.39
C GLY A 140 4.56 -3.93 1.66
N GLY A 141 4.60 -3.56 2.93
CA GLY A 141 4.14 -2.26 3.38
C GLY A 141 4.32 -2.08 4.88
N ASP A 142 3.88 -0.95 5.37
CA ASP A 142 3.93 -0.60 6.79
C ASP A 142 2.52 -0.47 7.38
N SER A 143 2.37 -0.78 8.67
CA SER A 143 1.13 -0.57 9.44
C SER A 143 -0.11 -1.13 8.71
N ALA A 144 -1.05 -0.28 8.29
CA ALA A 144 -2.22 -0.66 7.50
C ALA A 144 -1.83 -1.33 6.16
N GLY A 145 -0.77 -0.87 5.50
CA GLY A 145 -0.25 -1.47 4.27
C GLY A 145 0.33 -2.87 4.50
N ALA A 146 0.99 -3.10 5.63
CA ALA A 146 1.46 -4.42 6.01
C ALA A 146 0.29 -5.39 6.27
N HIS A 147 -0.78 -4.93 6.94
CA HIS A 147 -2.01 -5.71 7.10
C HIS A 147 -2.61 -6.09 5.74
N LEU A 148 -2.75 -5.14 4.82
CA LEU A 148 -3.29 -5.39 3.48
C LEU A 148 -2.39 -6.34 2.67
N SER A 149 -1.05 -6.21 2.81
CA SER A 149 -0.08 -7.14 2.21
C SER A 149 -0.25 -8.57 2.74
N ALA A 150 -0.44 -8.71 4.04
CA ALA A 150 -0.69 -10.02 4.67
C ALA A 150 -2.03 -10.62 4.21
N THR A 151 -3.08 -9.80 4.12
CA THR A 151 -4.39 -10.22 3.62
C THR A 151 -4.27 -10.73 2.18
N LEU A 152 -3.59 -10.01 1.29
CA LEU A 152 -3.34 -10.47 -0.07
C LEU A 152 -2.53 -11.78 -0.07
N GLY A 153 -1.52 -11.90 0.77
CA GLY A 153 -0.73 -13.12 0.92
C GLY A 153 -1.59 -14.32 1.31
N CYS A 154 -2.50 -14.15 2.27
CA CYS A 154 -3.46 -15.18 2.67
C CYS A 154 -4.40 -15.57 1.51
N LEU A 155 -4.92 -14.59 0.77
CA LEU A 155 -5.77 -14.85 -0.41
C LEU A 155 -5.03 -15.62 -1.50
N CYS A 156 -3.74 -15.34 -1.71
CA CYS A 156 -2.94 -16.02 -2.74
C CYS A 156 -2.48 -17.43 -2.34
N THR A 157 -2.43 -17.75 -1.04
CA THR A 157 -1.89 -19.03 -0.53
C THR A 157 -2.93 -19.97 0.06
N ASN A 158 -4.14 -19.47 0.33
CA ASN A 158 -5.24 -20.24 0.90
C ASN A 158 -6.46 -20.16 -0.04
N GLU A 159 -6.61 -21.19 -0.89
CA GLU A 159 -7.70 -21.25 -1.88
C GLU A 159 -9.09 -21.24 -1.22
N ALA A 160 -9.27 -21.96 -0.12
CA ALA A 160 -10.55 -22.00 0.59
C ALA A 160 -10.93 -20.59 1.10
N TYR A 161 -9.98 -19.86 1.67
CA TYR A 161 -10.22 -18.48 2.12
C TYR A 161 -10.51 -17.54 0.95
N ALA A 162 -9.80 -17.68 -0.17
CA ALA A 162 -10.04 -16.85 -1.35
C ALA A 162 -11.44 -17.11 -1.96
N GLN A 163 -11.91 -18.35 -1.95
CA GLN A 163 -13.25 -18.70 -2.41
C GLN A 163 -14.34 -18.23 -1.47
N GLU A 164 -14.19 -18.47 -0.17
CA GLU A 164 -15.14 -18.04 0.85
C GLU A 164 -15.32 -16.51 0.88
N SER A 165 -14.21 -15.79 0.74
CA SER A 165 -14.22 -14.32 0.67
C SER A 165 -14.65 -13.74 -0.69
N GLY A 166 -14.84 -14.58 -1.72
CA GLY A 166 -15.26 -14.17 -3.07
C GLY A 166 -14.16 -13.58 -3.95
N TYR A 167 -12.89 -13.59 -3.51
CA TYR A 167 -11.78 -12.99 -4.26
C TYR A 167 -11.08 -13.94 -5.23
N ALA A 168 -11.28 -15.25 -5.14
CA ALA A 168 -10.61 -16.22 -6.00
C ALA A 168 -10.64 -15.87 -7.51
N PRO A 169 -11.78 -15.45 -8.11
CA PRO A 169 -11.82 -15.10 -9.54
C PRO A 169 -11.01 -13.84 -9.90
N ARG A 170 -10.65 -13.00 -8.92
CA ARG A 170 -9.90 -11.75 -9.12
C ARG A 170 -8.39 -11.93 -9.01
N LEU A 171 -7.92 -13.05 -8.49
CA LEU A 171 -6.50 -13.36 -8.30
C LEU A 171 -5.91 -13.98 -9.57
N LYS A 172 -5.58 -13.15 -10.57
CA LYS A 172 -5.08 -13.57 -11.88
C LYS A 172 -3.63 -14.10 -11.82
N ASN A 173 -3.42 -15.31 -11.33
CA ASN A 173 -2.09 -15.95 -11.26
C ASN A 173 -1.04 -15.15 -10.43
N ILE A 174 -1.46 -14.40 -9.45
CA ILE A 174 -0.54 -13.69 -8.55
C ILE A 174 0.27 -14.73 -7.75
N LYS A 175 1.59 -14.73 -7.96
CA LYS A 175 2.54 -15.57 -7.21
C LYS A 175 3.48 -14.68 -6.42
N ILE A 176 3.26 -14.59 -5.11
CA ILE A 176 4.08 -13.80 -4.21
C ILE A 176 5.28 -14.63 -3.75
N SER A 177 6.50 -14.15 -4.02
CA SER A 177 7.75 -14.81 -3.61
C SER A 177 8.11 -14.50 -2.17
N ALA A 178 7.78 -13.30 -1.69
CA ALA A 178 8.04 -12.89 -0.31
C ALA A 178 7.08 -11.79 0.14
N LEU A 179 6.83 -11.71 1.43
CA LEU A 179 6.12 -10.61 2.08
C LEU A 179 7.09 -9.83 2.98
N VAL A 180 6.99 -8.50 2.93
CA VAL A 180 7.73 -7.58 3.83
C VAL A 180 6.72 -6.80 4.66
N LEU A 181 6.55 -7.22 5.90
CA LEU A 181 5.47 -6.78 6.77
C LEU A 181 6.02 -5.94 7.93
N LEU A 182 5.90 -4.62 7.84
CA LEU A 182 6.46 -3.69 8.81
C LEU A 182 5.38 -3.19 9.77
N CYS A 183 5.44 -3.60 11.04
CA CYS A 183 4.57 -3.11 12.12
C CYS A 183 3.06 -3.21 11.80
N GLY A 184 2.62 -4.28 11.15
CA GLY A 184 1.23 -4.47 10.72
C GLY A 184 0.29 -4.81 11.87
N ALA A 185 -0.96 -4.43 11.69
CA ALA A 185 -2.06 -4.77 12.59
C ALA A 185 -2.65 -6.13 12.21
N TYR A 186 -2.12 -7.22 12.71
CA TYR A 186 -2.52 -8.58 12.32
C TYR A 186 -3.61 -9.17 13.22
N ASP A 187 -3.74 -8.65 14.45
CA ASP A 187 -4.79 -8.99 15.37
C ASP A 187 -5.51 -7.71 15.81
N ILE A 188 -6.72 -7.51 15.28
CA ILE A 188 -7.53 -6.32 15.58
C ILE A 188 -7.98 -6.34 17.06
N ASN A 189 -8.18 -7.51 17.66
CA ASN A 189 -8.52 -7.59 19.07
C ASN A 189 -7.35 -7.12 19.94
N CYS A 190 -6.12 -7.49 19.59
CA CYS A 190 -4.92 -6.99 20.27
C CYS A 190 -4.83 -5.45 20.19
N LEU A 191 -5.14 -4.84 19.05
CA LEU A 191 -5.17 -3.39 18.90
C LEU A 191 -6.20 -2.71 19.81
N LEU A 192 -7.36 -3.31 19.98
CA LEU A 192 -8.40 -2.78 20.88
C LEU A 192 -7.96 -2.80 22.34
N TYR A 193 -7.14 -3.80 22.74
CA TYR A 193 -6.61 -3.91 24.11
C TYR A 193 -5.39 -3.03 24.37
N THR A 194 -4.59 -2.73 23.36
CA THR A 194 -3.31 -2.01 23.51
C THR A 194 -3.42 -0.52 23.19
N SER A 195 -4.48 -0.08 22.51
CA SER A 195 -4.75 1.33 22.30
C SER A 195 -5.34 1.92 23.57
N PRO A 196 -4.73 2.95 24.18
CA PRO A 196 -5.30 3.60 25.36
C PRO A 196 -6.70 4.13 25.01
N SER A 197 -7.69 3.69 25.77
CA SER A 197 -9.05 4.19 25.61
C SER A 197 -9.08 5.67 26.05
N PRO A 198 -10.05 6.48 25.55
CA PRO A 198 -10.23 7.84 26.08
C PRO A 198 -10.44 7.89 27.58
N ARG A 199 -10.83 6.78 28.23
CA ARG A 199 -10.97 6.65 29.69
C ARG A 199 -9.65 6.47 30.40
N ASP A 200 -8.63 5.91 29.74
CA ASP A 200 -7.31 5.67 30.32
C ASP A 200 -6.47 6.95 30.33
N ILE A 201 -6.86 7.96 29.55
CA ILE A 201 -6.18 9.27 29.45
C ILE A 201 -6.76 10.31 30.43
N SER A 202 -7.95 10.05 30.99
CA SER A 202 -8.65 10.98 31.87
C SER A 202 -8.38 10.80 33.36
N GLY A 203 -7.38 10.01 33.72
CA GLY A 203 -7.04 9.65 35.11
C GLY A 203 -5.65 10.14 35.55
N SER A 204 -5.39 11.44 35.40
CA SER A 204 -4.29 12.12 36.11
C SER A 204 -4.57 13.59 36.27
#